data_21a9728032de8aa9ccb0989129b7a990
#
_entry.id   21a9728032de8aa9ccb0989129b7a990
#
_cell.length_a   1.000
_cell.length_b   1.000
_cell.length_c   1.000
_cell.angle_alpha   90.00
_cell.angle_beta   90.00
_cell.angle_gamma   90.00
#
_symmetry.space_group_name_H-M   'P 1'
#
loop_
_entity.id
_entity.type
_entity.pdbx_description
1 polymer ?
#
loop_
_entity_poly.entity_id
_entity_poly.type
_entity_poly.pdbx_seq_one_letter_code
_entity_poly.pdbx_strand_id
1 'polypeptide(L)'
;MTEVPKPRLIGINHVAIEVGDIDAALEWYGRLFSFTLRGKNPRAAFIDMGDQFINMTLRPTAPDRPTEARHIGLVVDDRSRILELAQAAGARMVEGPFLDFLDPWGNRLEIIEYSNIQFTKAENVMRGMGLALTKNEKARQELAEKGMAEAG
;
A
#
# COMPACT_ATOMS: atom_id res chain seq x y z
N MET A 1 -17.58 -29.12 8.92
CA MET A 1 -17.06 -28.30 7.81
C MET A 1 -15.66 -27.83 8.18
N THR A 2 -14.70 -28.10 7.33
CA THR A 2 -13.35 -27.56 7.50
C THR A 2 -13.39 -26.06 7.24
N GLU A 3 -12.92 -25.27 8.21
CA GLU A 3 -12.78 -23.84 8.05
C GLU A 3 -11.79 -23.56 6.92
N VAL A 4 -12.20 -22.77 5.93
CA VAL A 4 -11.31 -22.39 4.83
C VAL A 4 -10.29 -21.38 5.37
N PRO A 5 -8.98 -21.64 5.21
CA PRO A 5 -7.97 -20.76 5.72
C PRO A 5 -8.13 -19.34 5.15
N LYS A 6 -8.03 -18.34 6.03
CA LYS A 6 -8.04 -16.94 5.63
C LYS A 6 -6.63 -16.48 5.25
N PRO A 7 -6.50 -15.60 4.25
CA PRO A 7 -5.23 -14.97 3.95
C PRO A 7 -4.66 -14.23 5.15
N ARG A 8 -3.34 -14.20 5.24
CA ARG A 8 -2.61 -13.56 6.33
C ARG A 8 -2.29 -12.10 5.99
N LEU A 9 -2.46 -11.21 6.96
CA LEU A 9 -1.95 -9.85 6.88
C LEU A 9 -0.42 -9.88 6.97
N ILE A 10 0.26 -9.27 6.00
CA ILE A 10 1.72 -9.24 5.90
C ILE A 10 2.30 -7.93 6.40
N GLY A 11 1.64 -6.81 6.09
CA GLY A 11 2.13 -5.50 6.50
C GLY A 11 1.38 -4.36 5.86
N ILE A 12 1.86 -3.15 6.09
CA ILE A 12 1.37 -1.92 5.48
C ILE A 12 2.34 -1.54 4.38
N ASN A 13 1.83 -1.34 3.16
CA ASN A 13 2.63 -0.93 2.02
C ASN A 13 2.83 0.59 1.98
N HIS A 14 1.78 1.35 2.18
CA HIS A 14 1.82 2.80 2.10
C HIS A 14 0.73 3.47 2.93
N VAL A 15 0.93 4.74 3.19
CA VAL A 15 -0.09 5.64 3.75
C VAL A 15 -0.39 6.71 2.71
N ALA A 16 -1.66 7.00 2.48
CA ALA A 16 -2.09 8.13 1.65
C ALA A 16 -2.49 9.31 2.52
N ILE A 17 -1.93 10.47 2.19
CA ILE A 17 -2.30 11.75 2.80
C ILE A 17 -2.82 12.70 1.72
N GLU A 18 -3.73 13.58 2.09
CA GLU A 18 -4.26 14.59 1.19
C GLU A 18 -3.57 15.93 1.42
N VAL A 19 -3.22 16.58 0.32
CA VAL A 19 -2.56 17.90 0.33
C VAL A 19 -3.26 18.84 -0.65
N GLY A 20 -3.25 20.12 -0.35
CA GLY A 20 -3.88 21.14 -1.19
C GLY A 20 -3.08 21.53 -2.42
N ASP A 21 -1.77 21.29 -2.41
CA ASP A 21 -0.83 21.57 -3.49
C ASP A 21 0.36 20.63 -3.37
N ILE A 22 0.66 19.91 -4.44
CA ILE A 22 1.72 18.88 -4.43
C ILE A 22 3.10 19.50 -4.27
N ASP A 23 3.41 20.58 -5.00
CA ASP A 23 4.73 21.20 -4.95
C ASP A 23 4.99 21.89 -3.60
N ALA A 24 4.00 22.59 -3.08
CA ALA A 24 4.07 23.20 -1.76
C ALA A 24 4.23 22.15 -0.65
N ALA A 25 3.53 21.01 -0.77
CA ALA A 25 3.67 19.90 0.17
C ALA A 25 5.08 19.30 0.13
N LEU A 26 5.61 19.03 -1.06
CA LEU A 26 6.97 18.51 -1.20
C LEU A 26 8.03 19.47 -0.64
N GLU A 27 7.87 20.78 -0.88
CA GLU A 27 8.74 21.79 -0.30
C GLU A 27 8.66 21.79 1.23
N TRP A 28 7.46 21.78 1.78
CA TRP A 28 7.26 21.78 3.23
C TRP A 28 7.85 20.54 3.88
N TYR A 29 7.55 19.36 3.35
CA TYR A 29 8.10 18.09 3.86
C TYR A 29 9.62 18.02 3.70
N GLY A 30 10.16 18.57 2.61
CA GLY A 30 11.61 18.68 2.37
C GLY A 30 12.37 19.57 3.35
N ARG A 31 11.68 20.47 4.05
CA ARG A 31 12.27 21.26 5.15
C ARG A 31 12.43 20.42 6.44
N LEU A 32 11.63 19.37 6.59
CA LEU A 32 11.63 18.53 7.79
C LEU A 32 12.39 17.23 7.61
N PHE A 33 12.34 16.66 6.40
CA PHE A 33 12.84 15.32 6.12
C PHE A 33 13.67 15.29 4.85
N SER A 34 14.72 14.48 4.86
CA SER A 34 15.43 14.08 3.64
C SER A 34 14.74 12.87 3.04
N PHE A 35 14.35 12.93 1.77
CA PHE A 35 13.68 11.84 1.07
C PHE A 35 13.96 11.87 -0.44
N THR A 36 13.67 10.76 -1.08
CA THR A 36 13.69 10.63 -2.54
C THR A 36 12.25 10.49 -3.06
N LEU A 37 11.97 11.10 -4.19
CA LEU A 37 10.70 10.89 -4.89
C LEU A 37 10.80 9.62 -5.75
N ARG A 38 9.85 8.72 -5.55
CA ARG A 38 9.64 7.58 -6.43
C ARG A 38 8.94 7.99 -7.73
N GLY A 39 8.06 8.97 -7.65
CA GLY A 39 7.33 9.50 -8.77
C GLY A 39 6.50 10.72 -8.41
N LYS A 40 6.11 11.47 -9.43
CA LYS A 40 5.28 12.66 -9.31
C LYS A 40 4.47 12.86 -10.58
N ASN A 41 3.24 13.29 -10.40
CA ASN A 41 2.37 13.79 -11.46
C ASN A 41 1.56 14.98 -10.93
N PRO A 42 0.71 15.65 -11.75
CA PRO A 42 -0.04 16.81 -11.28
C PRO A 42 -1.00 16.57 -10.11
N ARG A 43 -1.35 15.31 -9.83
CA ARG A 43 -2.36 14.93 -8.81
C ARG A 43 -1.79 14.13 -7.64
N ALA A 44 -0.56 13.67 -7.73
CA ALA A 44 0.05 12.85 -6.69
C ALA A 44 1.57 12.94 -6.69
N ALA A 45 2.17 12.69 -5.52
CA ALA A 45 3.59 12.45 -5.36
C ALA A 45 3.81 11.27 -4.41
N PHE A 46 4.91 10.54 -4.64
CA PHE A 46 5.24 9.35 -3.88
C PHE A 46 6.60 9.52 -3.21
N ILE A 47 6.60 9.71 -1.90
CA ILE A 47 7.81 9.80 -1.09
C ILE A 47 8.30 8.38 -0.81
N ASP A 48 9.51 8.08 -1.26
CA ASP A 48 10.10 6.76 -1.11
C ASP A 48 10.69 6.56 0.30
N MET A 49 10.37 5.42 0.91
CA MET A 49 10.92 4.98 2.19
C MET A 49 11.55 3.58 2.09
N GLY A 50 12.03 3.22 0.91
CA GLY A 50 12.60 1.90 0.65
C GLY A 50 11.55 0.92 0.13
N ASP A 51 11.07 0.01 0.97
CA ASP A 51 10.01 -0.95 0.65
C ASP A 51 8.59 -0.43 0.96
N GLN A 52 8.49 0.77 1.49
CA GLN A 52 7.24 1.48 1.79
C GLN A 52 7.27 2.88 1.16
N PHE A 53 6.14 3.55 1.13
CA PHE A 53 6.08 4.92 0.65
C PHE A 53 4.90 5.72 1.24
N ILE A 54 4.98 7.03 1.15
CA ILE A 54 3.85 7.93 1.39
C ILE A 54 3.30 8.39 0.05
N ASN A 55 2.00 8.25 -0.14
CA ASN A 55 1.28 8.79 -1.28
C ASN A 55 0.66 10.13 -0.88
N MET A 56 1.13 11.22 -1.47
CA MET A 56 0.50 12.53 -1.38
C MET A 56 -0.50 12.67 -2.51
N THR A 57 -1.77 12.82 -2.21
CA THR A 57 -2.84 12.98 -3.19
C THR A 57 -3.38 14.40 -3.15
N LEU A 58 -3.49 15.03 -4.32
CA LEU A 58 -4.04 16.39 -4.44
C LEU A 58 -5.53 16.41 -4.12
N ARG A 59 -5.89 17.25 -3.17
CA ARG A 59 -7.28 17.62 -2.89
C ARG A 59 -7.40 19.13 -2.75
N PRO A 60 -7.83 19.84 -3.83
CA PRO A 60 -7.85 21.30 -3.85
C PRO A 60 -8.92 21.94 -2.96
N THR A 61 -9.89 21.18 -2.48
CA THR A 61 -11.05 21.70 -1.75
C THR A 61 -11.10 21.26 -0.30
N ALA A 62 -11.30 22.24 0.55
CA ALA A 62 -11.70 22.27 1.94
C ALA A 62 -11.24 21.14 2.90
N PRO A 63 -10.50 21.51 3.96
CA PRO A 63 -9.95 20.58 4.95
C PRO A 63 -10.98 19.94 5.89
N ASP A 64 -12.26 20.30 5.82
CA ASP A 64 -13.30 19.90 6.76
C ASP A 64 -14.18 18.73 6.30
N ARG A 65 -13.87 18.10 5.16
CA ARG A 65 -14.55 16.87 4.73
C ARG A 65 -13.73 15.63 5.07
N PRO A 66 -14.39 14.52 5.46
CA PRO A 66 -13.74 13.22 5.46
C PRO A 66 -13.12 12.97 4.10
N THR A 67 -11.85 12.64 4.07
CA THR A 67 -11.10 12.58 2.84
C THR A 67 -11.30 11.22 2.18
N GLU A 68 -11.94 11.20 1.01
CA GLU A 68 -12.17 9.97 0.24
C GLU A 68 -10.87 9.30 -0.24
N ALA A 69 -9.78 10.06 -0.32
CA ALA A 69 -8.49 9.56 -0.72
C ALA A 69 -7.68 8.91 0.42
N ARG A 70 -8.07 9.10 1.67
CA ARG A 70 -7.39 8.44 2.80
C ARG A 70 -7.66 6.94 2.77
N HIS A 71 -6.62 6.16 2.80
CA HIS A 71 -6.71 4.71 2.83
C HIS A 71 -5.46 4.09 3.46
N ILE A 72 -5.59 2.84 3.84
CA ILE A 72 -4.49 2.02 4.34
C ILE A 72 -4.22 0.92 3.31
N GLY A 73 -3.00 0.85 2.81
CA GLY A 73 -2.55 -0.23 1.93
C GLY A 73 -2.10 -1.44 2.75
N LEU A 74 -2.92 -2.49 2.80
CA LEU A 74 -2.62 -3.72 3.52
C LEU A 74 -2.05 -4.77 2.58
N VAL A 75 -0.90 -5.32 2.94
CA VAL A 75 -0.24 -6.37 2.17
C VAL A 75 -0.69 -7.74 2.65
N VAL A 76 -1.12 -8.58 1.71
CA VAL A 76 -1.60 -9.94 1.99
C VAL A 76 -0.88 -10.97 1.11
N ASP A 77 -1.03 -12.23 1.46
CA ASP A 77 -0.50 -13.38 0.72
C ASP A 77 -1.45 -13.88 -0.40
N ASP A 78 -2.75 -13.58 -0.31
CA ASP A 78 -3.76 -13.97 -1.31
C ASP A 78 -4.85 -12.91 -1.44
N ARG A 79 -4.64 -12.00 -2.39
CA ARG A 79 -5.57 -10.90 -2.69
C ARG A 79 -6.92 -11.41 -3.23
N SER A 80 -6.88 -12.46 -4.04
CA SER A 80 -8.11 -13.03 -4.63
C SER A 80 -9.04 -13.58 -3.55
N ARG A 81 -8.46 -14.22 -2.55
CA ARG A 81 -9.21 -14.74 -1.43
C ARG A 81 -9.83 -13.64 -0.57
N ILE A 82 -9.13 -12.52 -0.38
CA ILE A 82 -9.71 -11.35 0.31
C ILE A 82 -10.93 -10.82 -0.43
N LEU A 83 -10.90 -10.75 -1.76
CA LEU A 83 -12.05 -10.31 -2.55
C LEU A 83 -13.29 -11.17 -2.27
N GLU A 84 -13.14 -12.49 -2.31
CA GLU A 84 -14.25 -13.42 -2.01
C GLU A 84 -14.79 -13.23 -0.59
N LEU A 85 -13.89 -13.11 0.39
CA LEU A 85 -14.27 -12.93 1.80
C LEU A 85 -14.93 -11.57 2.05
N ALA A 86 -14.43 -10.50 1.44
CA ALA A 86 -15.02 -9.17 1.56
C ALA A 86 -16.44 -9.13 0.98
N GLN A 87 -16.64 -9.75 -0.17
CA GLN A 87 -17.97 -9.88 -0.78
C GLN A 87 -18.91 -10.70 0.09
N ALA A 88 -18.45 -11.82 0.60
CA ALA A 88 -19.22 -12.69 1.50
C ALA A 88 -19.58 -12.00 2.83
N ALA A 89 -18.71 -11.11 3.32
CA ALA A 89 -18.95 -10.32 4.53
C ALA A 89 -19.84 -9.08 4.28
N GLY A 90 -20.25 -8.84 3.02
CA GLY A 90 -21.07 -7.68 2.68
C GLY A 90 -20.32 -6.35 2.76
N ALA A 91 -19.00 -6.35 2.58
CA ALA A 91 -18.20 -5.13 2.58
C ALA A 91 -18.63 -4.18 1.45
N ARG A 92 -18.62 -2.88 1.73
CA ARG A 92 -18.88 -1.87 0.69
C ARG A 92 -17.65 -1.73 -0.19
N MET A 93 -17.72 -2.30 -1.39
CA MET A 93 -16.64 -2.20 -2.37
C MET A 93 -16.53 -0.78 -2.90
N VAL A 94 -15.31 -0.31 -3.11
CA VAL A 94 -15.02 0.98 -3.73
C VAL A 94 -14.68 0.73 -5.20
N GLU A 95 -15.38 1.39 -6.11
CA GLU A 95 -15.09 1.27 -7.54
C GLU A 95 -13.73 1.87 -7.88
N GLY A 96 -12.98 1.19 -8.73
CA GLY A 96 -11.67 1.64 -9.17
C GLY A 96 -10.78 0.51 -9.66
N PRO A 97 -9.54 0.83 -10.05
CA PRO A 97 -8.60 -0.17 -10.60
C PRO A 97 -7.96 -1.08 -9.53
N PHE A 98 -8.14 -0.77 -8.26
CA PHE A 98 -7.56 -1.49 -7.14
C PHE A 98 -8.62 -2.30 -6.37
N LEU A 99 -8.19 -3.19 -5.50
CA LEU A 99 -9.10 -3.88 -4.59
C LEU A 99 -9.25 -3.05 -3.31
N ASP A 100 -10.25 -2.17 -3.33
CA ASP A 100 -10.56 -1.28 -2.22
C ASP A 100 -11.96 -1.56 -1.69
N PHE A 101 -12.10 -1.49 -0.37
CA PHE A 101 -13.40 -1.54 0.29
C PHE A 101 -13.38 -0.79 1.62
N LEU A 102 -14.56 -0.50 2.14
CA LEU A 102 -14.73 0.14 3.44
C LEU A 102 -14.99 -0.90 4.51
N ASP A 103 -14.37 -0.70 5.66
CA ASP A 103 -14.77 -1.43 6.87
C ASP A 103 -16.14 -0.91 7.38
N PRO A 104 -16.77 -1.53 8.39
CA PRO A 104 -18.06 -1.08 8.91
C PRO A 104 -18.08 0.35 9.46
N TRP A 105 -16.93 0.90 9.78
CA TRP A 105 -16.77 2.26 10.32
C TRP A 105 -16.32 3.28 9.27
N GLY A 106 -16.22 2.88 8.01
CA GLY A 106 -15.88 3.78 6.90
C GLY A 106 -14.38 3.93 6.65
N ASN A 107 -13.51 3.13 7.26
CA ASN A 107 -12.09 3.13 6.90
C ASN A 107 -11.90 2.45 5.54
N ARG A 108 -11.20 3.12 4.62
CA ARG A 108 -10.90 2.58 3.30
C ARG A 108 -9.62 1.75 3.35
N LEU A 109 -9.74 0.48 2.96
CA LEU A 109 -8.64 -0.46 2.86
C LEU A 109 -8.35 -0.76 1.41
N GLU A 110 -7.08 -0.66 1.02
CA GLU A 110 -6.57 -1.12 -0.26
C GLU A 110 -5.78 -2.40 -0.05
N ILE A 111 -6.14 -3.46 -0.76
CA ILE A 111 -5.52 -4.77 -0.59
C ILE A 111 -4.49 -5.03 -1.69
N ILE A 112 -3.29 -5.33 -1.27
CA ILE A 112 -2.12 -5.46 -2.13
C ILE A 112 -1.48 -6.82 -1.91
N GLU A 113 -1.15 -7.52 -3.00
CA GLU A 113 -0.51 -8.83 -2.91
C GLU A 113 1.01 -8.69 -2.75
N TYR A 114 1.58 -9.39 -1.79
CA TYR A 114 3.01 -9.35 -1.47
C TYR A 114 3.91 -9.61 -2.68
N SER A 115 3.54 -10.56 -3.54
CA SER A 115 4.34 -10.93 -4.71
C SER A 115 4.49 -9.80 -5.74
N ASN A 116 3.55 -8.84 -5.75
CA ASN A 116 3.44 -7.81 -6.80
C ASN A 116 4.16 -6.50 -6.49
N ILE A 117 4.65 -6.35 -5.28
CA ILE A 117 5.18 -5.07 -4.77
C ILE A 117 6.58 -5.20 -4.19
N GLN A 118 7.27 -4.08 -4.09
CA GLN A 118 8.63 -4.03 -3.54
C GLN A 118 8.71 -4.09 -2.01
N PHE A 119 7.61 -3.91 -1.27
CA PHE A 119 7.60 -4.13 0.17
C PHE A 119 8.11 -5.54 0.49
N THR A 120 9.10 -5.66 1.36
CA THR A 120 9.74 -6.95 1.66
C THR A 120 9.99 -7.07 3.15
N LYS A 121 9.57 -8.18 3.73
CA LYS A 121 9.98 -8.56 5.08
C LYS A 121 11.27 -9.36 5.02
N ALA A 122 12.10 -9.20 6.04
CA ALA A 122 13.30 -10.02 6.20
C ALA A 122 12.94 -11.50 6.30
N GLU A 123 13.79 -12.38 5.76
CA GLU A 123 13.52 -13.82 5.72
C GLU A 123 13.27 -14.44 7.11
N ASN A 124 14.03 -14.02 8.13
CA ASN A 124 13.82 -14.49 9.49
C ASN A 124 12.45 -14.05 10.06
N VAL A 125 11.95 -12.88 9.68
CA VAL A 125 10.62 -12.40 10.08
C VAL A 125 9.54 -13.21 9.37
N MET A 126 9.65 -13.41 8.06
CA MET A 126 8.72 -14.25 7.31
C MET A 126 8.66 -15.67 7.86
N ARG A 127 9.81 -16.26 8.12
CA ARG A 127 9.89 -17.60 8.74
C ARG A 127 9.21 -17.64 10.10
N GLY A 128 9.44 -16.66 10.95
CA GLY A 128 8.77 -16.55 12.26
C GLY A 128 7.25 -16.36 12.16
N MET A 129 6.76 -15.75 11.09
CA MET A 129 5.34 -15.61 10.78
C MET A 129 4.73 -16.86 10.11
N GLY A 130 5.54 -17.87 9.79
CA GLY A 130 5.10 -19.05 9.04
C GLY A 130 4.77 -18.75 7.58
N LEU A 131 5.44 -17.77 6.99
CA LEU A 131 5.26 -17.35 5.60
C LEU A 131 6.40 -17.86 4.71
N ALA A 132 6.05 -18.31 3.51
CA ALA A 132 6.99 -18.73 2.46
C ALA A 132 6.57 -18.04 1.15
N LEU A 133 6.80 -16.73 1.07
CA LEU A 133 6.35 -15.89 -0.03
C LEU A 133 7.52 -15.47 -0.90
N THR A 134 7.26 -15.32 -2.20
CA THR A 134 8.22 -14.86 -3.20
C THR A 134 7.70 -13.63 -3.95
N LYS A 135 8.61 -12.92 -4.60
CA LYS A 135 8.30 -11.77 -5.45
C LYS A 135 8.17 -12.21 -6.90
N ASN A 136 7.29 -11.56 -7.66
CA ASN A 136 7.27 -11.70 -9.11
C ASN A 136 8.47 -10.96 -9.75
N GLU A 137 8.66 -11.15 -11.04
CA GLU A 137 9.81 -10.58 -11.77
C GLU A 137 9.83 -9.05 -11.71
N LYS A 138 8.67 -8.40 -11.86
CA LYS A 138 8.57 -6.94 -11.81
C LYS A 138 9.00 -6.40 -10.44
N ALA A 139 8.52 -6.98 -9.35
CA ALA A 139 8.88 -6.56 -8.00
C ALA A 139 10.37 -6.78 -7.72
N ARG A 140 10.94 -7.90 -8.18
CA ARG A 140 12.39 -8.17 -8.08
C ARG A 140 13.21 -7.14 -8.84
N GLN A 141 12.79 -6.78 -10.06
CA GLN A 141 13.48 -5.75 -10.84
C GLN A 141 13.43 -4.39 -10.15
N GLU A 142 12.28 -3.97 -9.63
CA GLU A 142 12.15 -2.72 -8.88
C GLU A 142 13.06 -2.66 -7.64
N LEU A 143 13.18 -3.78 -6.93
CA LEU A 143 14.11 -3.89 -5.78
C LEU A 143 15.57 -3.83 -6.24
N ALA A 144 15.92 -4.52 -7.34
CA ALA A 144 17.28 -4.51 -7.88
C ALA A 144 17.71 -3.10 -8.32
N GLU A 145 16.81 -2.34 -8.96
CA GLU A 145 17.05 -0.95 -9.36
C GLU A 145 17.37 -0.03 -8.19
N LYS A 146 16.90 -0.38 -6.99
CA LYS A 146 17.19 0.32 -5.74
C LYS A 146 18.39 -0.24 -4.96
N GLY A 147 19.11 -1.20 -5.52
CA GLY A 147 20.19 -1.88 -4.82
C GLY A 147 19.74 -2.84 -3.72
N MET A 148 18.48 -3.29 -3.77
CA MET A 148 17.83 -4.17 -2.80
C MET A 148 17.56 -5.57 -3.38
N ALA A 149 18.36 -6.02 -4.34
CA ALA A 149 18.25 -7.39 -4.86
C ALA A 149 18.50 -8.41 -3.76
N GLU A 150 17.82 -9.55 -3.86
CA GLU A 150 18.11 -10.69 -2.97
C GLU A 150 19.58 -11.11 -3.12
N ALA A 151 20.21 -11.45 -2.00
CA ALA A 151 21.55 -12.03 -2.01
C ALA A 151 21.51 -13.37 -2.76
N GLY A 152 22.36 -13.51 -3.78
CA GLY A 152 22.47 -14.73 -4.56
C GLY A 152 23.01 -15.90 -3.77
#